data_7760a0e9c7a0cfe7073401db3ceaf20c
#
_entry.id   7760a0e9c7a0cfe7073401db3ceaf20c
#
_cell.length_a   1.000
_cell.length_b   1.000
_cell.length_c   1.000
_cell.angle_alpha   90.00
_cell.angle_beta   90.00
_cell.angle_gamma   90.00
#
_symmetry.space_group_name_H-M   'P 1'
#
loop_
_entity.id
_entity.type
_entity.pdbx_description
1 polymer ?
#
loop_
_entity_poly.entity_id
_entity_poly.type
_entity_poly.pdbx_seq_one_letter_code
_entity_poly.pdbx_strand_id
1 'polypeptide(L)'
;MTSFLSSPRLRSLASRTVPPIFYALLILFLALYLHSVDFSKLAHLDLNWWYLALASILALVTRYLGTLTWFAILKSLGASDLHLQKPLIYVYAKAWMGRYIPGTAPWILGKIYFASQHGISKQKLGVSSLLEAGLQIVTMLVFALSLLVFDKRLDVLGDGFKLLMVGVAVVGIIVLIPGVFNRLISIAYRLLRHKDLPAEHLASGKTVAVGSSLYLINAVINGLSLFFIAKGVDPTLAYSNIAFAMGAASLAGAASMLAVFAPSGLGVREGIQLVLFSLIMPKELALAVTVITRLWSVGIDFVFFGLSRLIAGKAVAAKSDEAMSQRRT
;
A
#
# COMPACT_ATOMS: atom_id res chain seq x y z
N MET A 1 -4.70 28.98 -0.59
CA MET A 1 -5.29 28.14 -1.66
C MET A 1 -6.62 27.47 -1.29
N THR A 2 -7.30 27.88 -0.23
CA THR A 2 -8.53 27.25 0.28
C THR A 2 -9.84 27.90 -0.15
N SER A 3 -9.83 29.01 -0.89
CA SER A 3 -11.03 29.73 -1.34
C SER A 3 -11.56 29.29 -2.72
N PHE A 4 -10.80 28.52 -3.50
CA PHE A 4 -11.18 28.15 -4.86
C PHE A 4 -12.26 27.04 -4.93
N LEU A 5 -12.53 26.30 -3.84
CA LEU A 5 -13.52 25.20 -3.83
C LEU A 5 -14.84 25.58 -3.12
N SER A 6 -15.12 26.86 -2.91
CA SER A 6 -16.31 27.30 -2.18
C SER A 6 -17.57 27.47 -3.05
N SER A 7 -17.46 27.48 -4.37
CA SER A 7 -18.64 27.62 -5.21
C SER A 7 -19.37 26.28 -5.44
N PRO A 8 -20.72 26.25 -5.27
CA PRO A 8 -21.51 25.02 -5.47
C PRO A 8 -21.35 24.43 -6.89
N ARG A 9 -21.16 25.28 -7.88
CA ARG A 9 -20.92 24.89 -9.30
C ARG A 9 -19.58 24.15 -9.48
N LEU A 10 -18.49 24.58 -8.85
CA LEU A 10 -17.20 23.90 -8.89
C LEU A 10 -17.24 22.54 -8.18
N ARG A 11 -17.99 22.42 -7.08
CA ARG A 11 -18.20 21.13 -6.39
C ARG A 11 -19.00 20.16 -7.26
N SER A 12 -20.05 20.62 -7.96
CA SER A 12 -20.85 19.76 -8.83
C SER A 12 -20.05 19.35 -10.09
N LEU A 13 -19.26 20.25 -10.67
CA LEU A 13 -18.34 19.91 -11.76
C LEU A 13 -17.29 18.89 -11.30
N ALA A 14 -16.60 19.15 -10.20
CA ALA A 14 -15.60 18.24 -9.66
C ALA A 14 -16.18 16.85 -9.34
N SER A 15 -17.40 16.75 -8.80
CA SER A 15 -18.03 15.45 -8.51
C SER A 15 -18.41 14.67 -9.77
N ARG A 16 -18.61 15.32 -10.90
CA ARG A 16 -18.92 14.68 -12.19
C ARG A 16 -17.68 14.36 -13.03
N THR A 17 -16.64 15.19 -12.95
CA THR A 17 -15.45 15.06 -13.79
C THR A 17 -14.33 14.25 -13.14
N VAL A 18 -14.18 14.31 -11.81
CA VAL A 18 -13.09 13.60 -11.11
C VAL A 18 -13.16 12.07 -11.30
N PRO A 19 -14.31 11.38 -11.14
CA PRO A 19 -14.35 9.94 -11.33
C PRO A 19 -13.98 9.48 -12.75
N PRO A 20 -14.52 10.03 -13.83
CA PRO A 20 -14.14 9.59 -15.18
C PRO A 20 -12.67 9.91 -15.50
N ILE A 21 -12.14 11.05 -15.07
CA ILE A 21 -10.72 11.38 -15.23
C ILE A 21 -9.85 10.38 -14.47
N PHE A 22 -10.24 10.02 -13.24
CA PHE A 22 -9.56 9.01 -12.44
C PHE A 22 -9.45 7.69 -13.19
N TYR A 23 -10.56 7.16 -13.71
CA TYR A 23 -10.54 5.89 -14.44
C TYR A 23 -9.80 6.00 -15.78
N ALA A 24 -9.92 7.14 -16.47
CA ALA A 24 -9.19 7.37 -17.72
C ALA A 24 -7.67 7.37 -17.50
N LEU A 25 -7.19 8.06 -16.47
CA LEU A 25 -5.77 8.06 -16.09
C LEU A 25 -5.29 6.67 -15.65
N LEU A 26 -6.11 5.92 -14.92
CA LEU A 26 -5.81 4.55 -14.51
C LEU A 26 -5.66 3.65 -15.74
N ILE A 27 -6.62 3.69 -16.67
CA ILE A 27 -6.60 2.89 -17.90
C ILE A 27 -5.39 3.28 -18.76
N LEU A 28 -5.16 4.57 -18.95
CA LEU A 28 -4.01 5.08 -19.70
C LEU A 28 -2.69 4.59 -19.10
N PHE A 29 -2.53 4.72 -17.79
CA PHE A 29 -1.34 4.25 -17.10
C PHE A 29 -1.12 2.74 -17.29
N LEU A 30 -2.18 1.94 -17.12
CA LEU A 30 -2.11 0.49 -17.29
C LEU A 30 -1.79 0.12 -18.74
N ALA A 31 -2.39 0.82 -19.72
CA ALA A 31 -2.12 0.58 -21.15
C ALA A 31 -0.66 0.89 -21.49
N LEU A 32 -0.13 2.05 -21.06
CA LEU A 32 1.27 2.41 -21.27
C LEU A 32 2.23 1.42 -20.57
N TYR A 33 1.88 0.99 -19.37
CA TYR A 33 2.67 -0.01 -18.64
C TYR A 33 2.68 -1.36 -19.36
N LEU A 34 1.53 -1.88 -19.78
CA LEU A 34 1.43 -3.14 -20.52
C LEU A 34 2.17 -3.06 -21.85
N HIS A 35 2.06 -1.92 -22.56
CA HIS A 35 2.80 -1.71 -23.81
C HIS A 35 4.34 -1.73 -23.61
N SER A 36 4.84 -1.34 -22.43
CA SER A 36 6.27 -1.37 -22.10
C SER A 36 6.81 -2.77 -21.74
N VAL A 37 5.93 -3.76 -21.55
CA VAL A 37 6.32 -5.13 -21.19
C VAL A 37 6.60 -5.96 -22.43
N ASP A 38 7.80 -6.52 -22.51
CA ASP A 38 8.16 -7.49 -23.56
C ASP A 38 7.58 -8.87 -23.22
N PHE A 39 6.37 -9.14 -23.69
CA PHE A 39 5.68 -10.41 -23.47
C PHE A 39 6.36 -11.60 -24.15
N SER A 40 7.20 -11.38 -25.17
CA SER A 40 7.88 -12.47 -25.86
C SER A 40 8.87 -13.18 -24.93
N LYS A 41 9.51 -12.43 -24.03
CA LYS A 41 10.42 -12.99 -23.01
C LYS A 41 9.70 -13.78 -21.93
N LEU A 42 8.43 -13.55 -21.73
CA LEU A 42 7.61 -14.26 -20.73
C LEU A 42 6.95 -15.51 -21.31
N ALA A 43 6.77 -15.57 -22.64
CA ALA A 43 6.02 -16.63 -23.31
C ALA A 43 6.71 -18.02 -23.24
N HIS A 44 8.02 -18.05 -22.98
CA HIS A 44 8.82 -19.28 -22.90
C HIS A 44 9.10 -19.75 -21.47
N LEU A 45 8.46 -19.12 -20.46
CA LEU A 45 8.62 -19.53 -19.07
C LEU A 45 7.64 -20.64 -18.71
N ASP A 46 8.16 -21.76 -18.22
CA ASP A 46 7.36 -22.85 -17.64
C ASP A 46 6.90 -22.44 -16.23
N LEU A 47 5.79 -21.71 -16.16
CA LEU A 47 5.28 -21.19 -14.89
C LEU A 47 4.63 -22.30 -14.06
N ASN A 48 5.04 -22.44 -12.81
CA ASN A 48 4.37 -23.32 -11.86
C ASN A 48 3.14 -22.61 -11.25
N TRP A 49 1.97 -22.91 -11.81
CA TRP A 49 0.70 -22.29 -11.44
C TRP A 49 0.28 -22.54 -9.98
N TRP A 50 0.78 -23.63 -9.36
CA TRP A 50 0.47 -23.93 -7.97
C TRP A 50 1.06 -22.91 -7.01
N TYR A 51 2.32 -22.53 -7.25
CA TYR A 51 2.95 -21.46 -6.47
C TYR A 51 2.33 -20.08 -6.76
N LEU A 52 1.92 -19.84 -7.99
CA LEU A 52 1.24 -18.58 -8.33
C LEU A 52 -0.16 -18.49 -7.70
N ALA A 53 -0.89 -19.59 -7.62
CA ALA A 53 -2.17 -19.65 -6.91
C ALA A 53 -2.00 -19.36 -5.41
N LEU A 54 -1.00 -19.97 -4.76
CA LEU A 54 -0.68 -19.70 -3.37
C LEU A 54 -0.27 -18.23 -3.15
N ALA A 55 0.57 -17.69 -4.03
CA ALA A 55 0.95 -16.29 -4.01
C ALA A 55 -0.26 -15.36 -4.13
N SER A 56 -1.25 -15.71 -4.97
CA SER A 56 -2.49 -14.95 -5.16
C SER A 56 -3.32 -14.89 -3.89
N ILE A 57 -3.48 -16.02 -3.21
CA ILE A 57 -4.22 -16.08 -1.94
C ILE A 57 -3.53 -15.20 -0.90
N LEU A 58 -2.21 -15.34 -0.75
CA LEU A 58 -1.43 -14.53 0.18
C LEU A 58 -1.51 -13.04 -0.15
N ALA A 59 -1.39 -12.67 -1.43
CA ALA A 59 -1.52 -11.29 -1.87
C ALA A 59 -2.91 -10.71 -1.58
N LEU A 60 -3.96 -11.48 -1.75
CA LEU A 60 -5.32 -11.07 -1.43
C LEU A 60 -5.50 -10.88 0.08
N VAL A 61 -4.96 -11.79 0.90
CA VAL A 61 -4.96 -11.67 2.37
C VAL A 61 -4.29 -10.36 2.80
N THR A 62 -3.17 -9.96 2.18
CA THR A 62 -2.50 -8.69 2.53
C THR A 62 -3.37 -7.46 2.25
N ARG A 63 -4.22 -7.48 1.22
CA ARG A 63 -5.15 -6.39 0.92
C ARG A 63 -6.23 -6.23 2.00
N TYR A 64 -6.83 -7.35 2.42
CA TYR A 64 -7.80 -7.35 3.50
C TYR A 64 -7.17 -6.99 4.85
N LEU A 65 -5.96 -7.49 5.13
CA LEU A 65 -5.23 -7.14 6.35
C LEU A 65 -4.92 -5.64 6.41
N GLY A 66 -4.54 -5.02 5.28
CA GLY A 66 -4.38 -3.56 5.18
C GLY A 66 -5.69 -2.81 5.50
N THR A 67 -6.82 -3.32 5.01
CA THR A 67 -8.14 -2.76 5.32
C THR A 67 -8.46 -2.87 6.82
N LEU A 68 -8.19 -4.02 7.44
CA LEU A 68 -8.39 -4.24 8.88
C LEU A 68 -7.49 -3.35 9.72
N THR A 69 -6.23 -3.15 9.29
CA THR A 69 -5.30 -2.23 9.97
C THR A 69 -5.84 -0.80 9.94
N TRP A 70 -6.34 -0.34 8.80
CA TRP A 70 -6.96 0.97 8.69
C TRP A 70 -8.18 1.11 9.60
N PHE A 71 -9.04 0.07 9.72
CA PHE A 71 -10.16 0.07 10.66
C PHE A 71 -9.70 0.16 12.12
N ALA A 72 -8.65 -0.57 12.50
CA ALA A 72 -8.09 -0.49 13.83
C ALA A 72 -7.59 0.93 14.16
N ILE A 73 -6.93 1.59 13.20
CA ILE A 73 -6.48 2.98 13.34
C ILE A 73 -7.68 3.94 13.45
N LEU A 74 -8.69 3.82 12.59
CA LEU A 74 -9.90 4.66 12.65
C LEU A 74 -10.62 4.51 13.98
N LYS A 75 -10.77 3.27 14.47
CA LYS A 75 -11.38 3.00 15.77
C LYS A 75 -10.60 3.67 16.91
N SER A 76 -9.27 3.66 16.84
CA SER A 76 -8.42 4.32 17.86
C SER A 76 -8.57 5.85 17.86
N LEU A 77 -8.97 6.44 16.74
CA LEU A 77 -9.28 7.86 16.60
C LEU A 77 -10.74 8.22 16.98
N GLY A 78 -11.45 7.29 17.61
CA GLY A 78 -12.82 7.50 18.05
C GLY A 78 -13.87 7.51 16.92
N ALA A 79 -13.60 6.83 15.81
CA ALA A 79 -14.61 6.51 14.80
C ALA A 79 -15.35 5.24 15.25
N SER A 80 -16.22 5.38 16.30
CA SER A 80 -16.85 4.24 16.98
C SER A 80 -17.98 3.57 16.18
N ASP A 81 -18.62 4.29 15.28
CA ASP A 81 -19.80 3.82 14.53
C ASP A 81 -19.44 3.03 13.28
N LEU A 82 -18.50 2.09 13.43
CA LEU A 82 -18.12 1.16 12.35
C LEU A 82 -19.18 0.08 12.08
N HIS A 83 -20.47 0.36 12.30
CA HIS A 83 -21.58 -0.46 11.79
C HIS A 83 -21.55 -0.57 10.25
N LEU A 84 -20.70 0.23 9.61
CA LEU A 84 -20.48 0.33 8.17
C LEU A 84 -19.23 -0.45 7.69
N GLN A 85 -18.79 -1.49 8.40
CA GLN A 85 -17.57 -2.21 8.02
C GLN A 85 -17.60 -2.71 6.56
N LYS A 86 -18.71 -3.33 6.14
CA LYS A 86 -18.83 -3.83 4.77
C LYS A 86 -18.72 -2.74 3.70
N PRO A 87 -19.46 -1.61 3.76
CA PRO A 87 -19.24 -0.49 2.84
C PRO A 87 -17.82 0.08 2.89
N LEU A 88 -17.19 0.18 4.06
CA LEU A 88 -15.86 0.71 4.22
C LEU A 88 -14.79 -0.20 3.63
N ILE A 89 -14.98 -1.53 3.59
CA ILE A 89 -14.09 -2.45 2.85
C ILE A 89 -14.06 -2.05 1.36
N TYR A 90 -15.22 -1.82 0.76
CA TYR A 90 -15.30 -1.37 -0.63
C TYR A 90 -14.71 0.03 -0.83
N VAL A 91 -14.94 0.96 0.11
CA VAL A 91 -14.32 2.29 0.08
C VAL A 91 -12.79 2.19 0.08
N TYR A 92 -12.24 1.34 0.93
CA TYR A 92 -10.79 1.11 0.97
C TYR A 92 -10.29 0.52 -0.36
N ALA A 93 -10.93 -0.53 -0.86
CA ALA A 93 -10.57 -1.15 -2.13
C ALA A 93 -10.67 -0.17 -3.31
N LYS A 94 -11.71 0.67 -3.35
CA LYS A 94 -11.89 1.72 -4.36
C LYS A 94 -10.80 2.78 -4.27
N ALA A 95 -10.48 3.25 -3.07
CA ALA A 95 -9.41 4.20 -2.85
C ALA A 95 -8.04 3.61 -3.21
N TRP A 96 -7.84 2.31 -2.91
CA TRP A 96 -6.62 1.58 -3.23
C TRP A 96 -6.28 1.61 -4.72
N MET A 97 -7.27 1.58 -5.60
CA MET A 97 -7.07 1.73 -7.05
C MET A 97 -6.45 3.09 -7.42
N GLY A 98 -6.60 4.11 -6.57
CA GLY A 98 -5.97 5.43 -6.75
C GLY A 98 -4.44 5.43 -6.74
N ARG A 99 -3.82 4.36 -6.25
CA ARG A 99 -2.35 4.20 -6.26
C ARG A 99 -1.74 4.18 -7.66
N TYR A 100 -2.54 3.84 -8.67
CA TYR A 100 -2.10 3.80 -10.06
C TYR A 100 -2.11 5.17 -10.74
N ILE A 101 -2.67 6.19 -10.10
CA ILE A 101 -2.60 7.58 -10.56
C ILE A 101 -1.30 8.19 -10.04
N PRO A 102 -0.59 9.00 -10.85
CA PRO A 102 0.64 9.65 -10.42
C PRO A 102 0.51 10.40 -9.10
N GLY A 103 1.45 10.16 -8.17
CA GLY A 103 1.48 10.70 -6.82
C GLY A 103 0.77 9.81 -5.79
N THR A 104 1.16 9.94 -4.51
CA THR A 104 0.51 9.22 -3.39
C THR A 104 -0.81 9.87 -2.96
N ALA A 105 -1.05 11.11 -3.36
CA ALA A 105 -2.24 11.85 -2.99
C ALA A 105 -3.57 11.18 -3.45
N PRO A 106 -3.69 10.60 -4.67
CA PRO A 106 -4.98 10.10 -5.14
C PRO A 106 -5.60 9.00 -4.27
N TRP A 107 -4.81 8.05 -3.73
CA TRP A 107 -5.37 7.00 -2.89
C TRP A 107 -5.74 7.50 -1.49
N ILE A 108 -4.95 8.44 -0.92
CA ILE A 108 -5.26 9.09 0.35
C ILE A 108 -6.51 9.98 0.21
N LEU A 109 -6.54 10.81 -0.83
CA LEU A 109 -7.69 11.66 -1.12
C LEU A 109 -8.95 10.85 -1.42
N GLY A 110 -8.79 9.71 -2.13
CA GLY A 110 -9.87 8.76 -2.38
C GLY A 110 -10.45 8.20 -1.08
N LYS A 111 -9.62 7.77 -0.12
CA LYS A 111 -10.09 7.34 1.20
C LYS A 111 -10.85 8.45 1.94
N ILE A 112 -10.27 9.66 1.97
CA ILE A 112 -10.91 10.80 2.62
C ILE A 112 -12.25 11.12 1.97
N TYR A 113 -12.30 11.19 0.63
CA TYR A 113 -13.49 11.53 -0.12
C TYR A 113 -14.60 10.49 0.08
N PHE A 114 -14.31 9.21 -0.21
CA PHE A 114 -15.33 8.17 -0.18
C PHE A 114 -15.78 7.82 1.26
N ALA A 115 -14.86 7.75 2.22
CA ALA A 115 -15.23 7.44 3.60
C ALA A 115 -15.94 8.60 4.30
N SER A 116 -15.71 9.86 3.93
CA SER A 116 -16.44 11.00 4.49
C SER A 116 -17.94 10.97 4.15
N GLN A 117 -18.32 10.29 3.05
CA GLN A 117 -19.73 10.09 2.68
C GLN A 117 -20.46 9.14 3.65
N HIS A 118 -19.72 8.40 4.47
CA HIS A 118 -20.23 7.50 5.51
C HIS A 118 -20.21 8.14 6.92
N GLY A 119 -20.15 9.47 7.02
CA GLY A 119 -20.22 10.20 8.29
C GLY A 119 -18.90 10.32 9.05
N ILE A 120 -17.80 9.80 8.54
CA ILE A 120 -16.49 9.92 9.19
C ILE A 120 -15.87 11.28 8.88
N SER A 121 -15.40 12.01 9.90
CA SER A 121 -14.83 13.33 9.70
C SER A 121 -13.58 13.30 8.81
N LYS A 122 -13.47 14.26 7.89
CA LYS A 122 -12.31 14.37 6.98
C LYS A 122 -10.99 14.53 7.73
N GLN A 123 -11.02 15.10 8.93
CA GLN A 123 -9.85 15.25 9.78
C GLN A 123 -9.35 13.90 10.29
N LYS A 124 -10.25 13.07 10.88
CA LYS A 124 -9.92 11.70 11.33
C LYS A 124 -9.40 10.85 10.17
N LEU A 125 -10.00 10.96 8.99
CA LEU A 125 -9.57 10.24 7.79
C LEU A 125 -8.18 10.68 7.32
N GLY A 126 -7.88 11.96 7.35
CA GLY A 126 -6.56 12.49 7.01
C GLY A 126 -5.49 12.00 7.99
N VAL A 127 -5.77 12.11 9.30
CA VAL A 127 -4.86 11.62 10.34
C VAL A 127 -4.67 10.11 10.24
N SER A 128 -5.74 9.33 10.07
CA SER A 128 -5.64 7.87 9.92
C SER A 128 -4.74 7.48 8.74
N SER A 129 -4.78 8.22 7.64
CA SER A 129 -3.94 7.95 6.47
C SER A 129 -2.47 8.28 6.72
N LEU A 130 -2.16 9.33 7.51
CA LEU A 130 -0.79 9.62 7.92
C LEU A 130 -0.25 8.58 8.89
N LEU A 131 -1.05 8.16 9.88
CA LEU A 131 -0.69 7.10 10.83
C LEU A 131 -0.43 5.78 10.09
N GLU A 132 -1.32 5.41 9.16
CA GLU A 132 -1.19 4.23 8.32
C GLU A 132 0.11 4.25 7.53
N ALA A 133 0.39 5.33 6.79
CA ALA A 133 1.60 5.46 6.00
C ALA A 133 2.87 5.42 6.86
N GLY A 134 2.88 6.14 7.99
CA GLY A 134 4.02 6.17 8.90
C GLY A 134 4.31 4.81 9.52
N LEU A 135 3.29 4.14 10.07
CA LEU A 135 3.43 2.79 10.66
C LEU A 135 3.89 1.78 9.62
N GLN A 136 3.30 1.81 8.42
CA GLN A 136 3.63 0.88 7.36
C GLN A 136 5.08 1.05 6.89
N ILE A 137 5.51 2.26 6.55
CA ILE A 137 6.86 2.53 6.05
C ILE A 137 7.90 2.11 7.10
N VAL A 138 7.74 2.56 8.35
CA VAL A 138 8.73 2.30 9.38
C VAL A 138 8.80 0.82 9.72
N THR A 139 7.64 0.15 9.89
CA THR A 139 7.61 -1.29 10.20
C THR A 139 8.20 -2.12 9.08
N MET A 140 7.86 -1.83 7.82
CA MET A 140 8.42 -2.55 6.67
C MET A 140 9.93 -2.33 6.54
N LEU A 141 10.42 -1.11 6.79
CA LEU A 141 11.84 -0.80 6.73
C LEU A 141 12.62 -1.53 7.83
N VAL A 142 12.15 -1.46 9.07
CA VAL A 142 12.78 -2.18 10.19
C VAL A 142 12.81 -3.68 9.91
N PHE A 143 11.69 -4.26 9.49
CA PHE A 143 11.61 -5.69 9.17
C PHE A 143 12.55 -6.09 8.03
N ALA A 144 12.59 -5.29 6.94
CA ALA A 144 13.48 -5.54 5.82
C ALA A 144 14.95 -5.56 6.24
N LEU A 145 15.38 -4.51 6.95
CA LEU A 145 16.77 -4.37 7.39
C LEU A 145 17.16 -5.44 8.41
N SER A 146 16.24 -5.83 9.30
CA SER A 146 16.48 -6.92 10.28
C SER A 146 16.71 -8.27 9.61
N LEU A 147 16.12 -8.54 8.45
CA LEU A 147 16.33 -9.78 7.72
C LEU A 147 17.56 -9.72 6.82
N LEU A 148 17.76 -8.58 6.14
CA LEU A 148 18.80 -8.44 5.13
C LEU A 148 20.20 -8.26 5.74
N VAL A 149 20.33 -7.62 6.89
CA VAL A 149 21.64 -7.36 7.54
C VAL A 149 22.43 -8.63 7.87
N PHE A 150 21.73 -9.72 8.13
CA PHE A 150 22.35 -11.01 8.47
C PHE A 150 22.60 -11.89 7.23
N ASP A 151 22.22 -11.45 6.04
CA ASP A 151 22.42 -12.22 4.83
C ASP A 151 23.86 -12.04 4.29
N LYS A 152 24.57 -13.16 4.17
CA LYS A 152 25.98 -13.17 3.70
C LYS A 152 26.17 -12.64 2.29
N ARG A 153 25.14 -12.65 1.44
CA ARG A 153 25.21 -12.12 0.07
C ARG A 153 25.45 -10.62 0.06
N LEU A 154 25.06 -9.93 1.15
CA LEU A 154 25.28 -8.49 1.31
C LEU A 154 26.63 -8.14 1.94
N ASP A 155 27.48 -9.14 2.28
CA ASP A 155 28.83 -8.91 2.78
C ASP A 155 29.71 -8.15 1.77
N VAL A 156 29.40 -8.31 0.49
CA VAL A 156 30.05 -7.56 -0.61
C VAL A 156 29.93 -6.05 -0.46
N LEU A 157 28.90 -5.55 0.25
CA LEU A 157 28.69 -4.12 0.49
C LEU A 157 29.59 -3.57 1.62
N GLY A 158 30.28 -4.45 2.35
CA GLY A 158 31.21 -4.12 3.43
C GLY A 158 30.51 -3.82 4.76
N ASP A 159 31.30 -3.87 5.85
CA ASP A 159 30.79 -3.72 7.22
C ASP A 159 30.22 -2.34 7.51
N GLY A 160 30.74 -1.29 6.86
CA GLY A 160 30.20 0.06 7.00
C GLY A 160 28.77 0.19 6.52
N PHE A 161 28.40 -0.49 5.43
CA PHE A 161 27.03 -0.52 4.92
C PHE A 161 26.12 -1.32 5.85
N LYS A 162 26.58 -2.46 6.38
CA LYS A 162 25.81 -3.23 7.37
C LYS A 162 25.58 -2.43 8.64
N LEU A 163 26.59 -1.71 9.12
CA LEU A 163 26.44 -0.83 10.28
C LEU A 163 25.39 0.28 10.01
N LEU A 164 25.40 0.85 8.82
CA LEU A 164 24.35 1.79 8.40
C LEU A 164 22.96 1.15 8.42
N MET A 165 22.81 -0.08 7.90
CA MET A 165 21.54 -0.81 7.93
C MET A 165 21.06 -1.02 9.38
N VAL A 166 21.94 -1.45 10.30
CA VAL A 166 21.63 -1.58 11.72
C VAL A 166 21.23 -0.23 12.31
N GLY A 167 21.98 0.83 12.04
CA GLY A 167 21.67 2.17 12.52
C GLY A 167 20.29 2.65 12.09
N VAL A 168 19.95 2.46 10.82
CA VAL A 168 18.63 2.82 10.26
C VAL A 168 17.52 1.96 10.90
N ALA A 169 17.76 0.66 11.11
CA ALA A 169 16.79 -0.22 11.78
C ALA A 169 16.54 0.24 13.24
N VAL A 170 17.60 0.56 13.99
CA VAL A 170 17.51 1.07 15.36
C VAL A 170 16.74 2.40 15.40
N VAL A 171 17.06 3.35 14.50
CA VAL A 171 16.31 4.59 14.38
C VAL A 171 14.84 4.32 14.07
N GLY A 172 14.54 3.36 13.17
CA GLY A 172 13.17 2.94 12.89
C GLY A 172 12.44 2.41 14.12
N ILE A 173 13.09 1.60 14.95
CA ILE A 173 12.52 1.13 16.24
C ILE A 173 12.25 2.30 17.18
N ILE A 174 13.17 3.26 17.29
CA ILE A 174 12.99 4.46 18.10
C ILE A 174 11.80 5.30 17.59
N VAL A 175 11.64 5.39 16.27
CA VAL A 175 10.50 6.09 15.66
C VAL A 175 9.16 5.45 16.03
N LEU A 176 9.10 4.15 16.26
CA LEU A 176 7.88 3.46 16.71
C LEU A 176 7.55 3.69 18.20
N ILE A 177 8.42 4.36 18.97
CA ILE A 177 8.06 4.81 20.31
C ILE A 177 6.95 5.87 20.19
N PRO A 178 5.79 5.73 20.89
CA PRO A 178 4.62 6.58 20.66
C PRO A 178 4.88 8.08 20.75
N GLY A 179 5.74 8.53 21.67
CA GLY A 179 6.13 9.93 21.79
C GLY A 179 6.86 10.47 20.56
N VAL A 180 7.84 9.71 20.04
CA VAL A 180 8.62 10.06 18.85
C VAL A 180 7.74 10.01 17.62
N PHE A 181 6.94 8.92 17.48
CA PHE A 181 6.03 8.71 16.37
C PHE A 181 5.01 9.87 16.25
N ASN A 182 4.34 10.21 17.33
CA ASN A 182 3.38 11.31 17.37
C ASN A 182 4.01 12.66 17.03
N ARG A 183 5.25 12.91 17.46
CA ARG A 183 5.98 14.14 17.12
C ARG A 183 6.21 14.24 15.60
N LEU A 184 6.63 13.15 14.97
CA LEU A 184 6.85 13.11 13.52
C LEU A 184 5.54 13.25 12.74
N ILE A 185 4.46 12.58 13.17
CA ILE A 185 3.13 12.72 12.57
C ILE A 185 2.60 14.15 12.72
N SER A 186 2.81 14.78 13.89
CA SER A 186 2.42 16.19 14.10
C SER A 186 3.18 17.15 13.19
N ILE A 187 4.49 16.92 12.97
CA ILE A 187 5.28 17.70 12.01
C ILE A 187 4.73 17.51 10.59
N ALA A 188 4.51 16.26 10.17
CA ALA A 188 3.95 15.96 8.84
C ALA A 188 2.55 16.59 8.65
N TYR A 189 1.69 16.51 9.67
CA TYR A 189 0.36 17.13 9.64
C TYR A 189 0.45 18.66 9.53
N ARG A 190 1.35 19.30 10.30
CA ARG A 190 1.58 20.74 10.24
C ARG A 190 2.08 21.20 8.86
N LEU A 191 3.01 20.46 8.26
CA LEU A 191 3.51 20.75 6.92
C LEU A 191 2.41 20.64 5.84
N LEU A 192 1.48 19.68 5.98
CA LEU A 192 0.42 19.45 5.00
C LEU A 192 -0.80 20.35 5.20
N ARG A 193 -1.11 20.71 6.44
CA ARG A 193 -2.37 21.41 6.78
C ARG A 193 -2.16 22.82 7.31
N HIS A 194 -0.92 23.22 7.60
CA HIS A 194 -0.56 24.48 8.24
C HIS A 194 -1.30 24.72 9.57
N LYS A 195 -1.61 23.62 10.30
CA LYS A 195 -2.31 23.60 11.58
C LYS A 195 -1.70 22.54 12.47
N ASP A 196 -1.81 22.71 13.78
CA ASP A 196 -1.39 21.71 14.74
C ASP A 196 -2.34 20.50 14.76
N LEU A 197 -1.77 19.33 15.02
CA LEU A 197 -2.56 18.11 15.20
C LEU A 197 -3.22 18.15 16.58
N PRO A 198 -4.58 18.03 16.68
CA PRO A 198 -5.25 17.99 17.97
C PRO A 198 -4.79 16.81 18.82
N ALA A 199 -4.65 17.03 20.13
CA ALA A 199 -4.17 16.01 21.06
C ALA A 199 -5.03 14.72 21.07
N GLU A 200 -6.33 14.85 20.83
CA GLU A 200 -7.30 13.74 20.72
C GLU A 200 -7.05 12.82 19.52
N HIS A 201 -6.22 13.23 18.56
CA HIS A 201 -5.89 12.47 17.37
C HIS A 201 -4.47 11.88 17.40
N LEU A 202 -3.78 12.01 18.53
CA LEU A 202 -2.49 11.36 18.74
C LEU A 202 -2.67 9.85 18.88
N ALA A 203 -1.75 9.08 18.33
CA ALA A 203 -1.77 7.64 18.44
C ALA A 203 -1.41 7.20 19.86
N SER A 204 -2.25 6.41 20.50
CA SER A 204 -1.92 5.76 21.77
C SER A 204 -0.81 4.72 21.59
N GLY A 205 -0.11 4.34 22.66
CA GLY A 205 0.86 3.25 22.63
C GLY A 205 0.25 1.95 22.09
N LYS A 206 -1.00 1.66 22.46
CA LYS A 206 -1.76 0.52 21.92
C LYS A 206 -1.99 0.63 20.41
N THR A 207 -2.30 1.82 19.91
CA THR A 207 -2.50 2.05 18.47
C THR A 207 -1.23 1.79 17.68
N VAL A 208 -0.09 2.31 18.16
CA VAL A 208 1.21 2.08 17.51
C VAL A 208 1.57 0.59 17.57
N ALA A 209 1.44 -0.07 18.71
CA ALA A 209 1.78 -1.48 18.86
C ALA A 209 0.90 -2.39 17.97
N VAL A 210 -0.42 -2.22 18.02
CA VAL A 210 -1.36 -3.02 17.20
C VAL A 210 -1.14 -2.74 15.71
N GLY A 211 -1.02 -1.48 15.32
CA GLY A 211 -0.78 -1.10 13.92
C GLY A 211 0.53 -1.66 13.39
N SER A 212 1.63 -1.53 14.13
CA SER A 212 2.93 -2.09 13.74
C SER A 212 2.90 -3.61 13.67
N SER A 213 2.24 -4.29 14.63
CA SER A 213 2.10 -5.75 14.59
C SER A 213 1.33 -6.23 13.35
N LEU A 214 0.22 -5.57 13.01
CA LEU A 214 -0.56 -5.89 11.82
C LEU A 214 0.24 -5.61 10.53
N TYR A 215 1.02 -4.53 10.47
CA TYR A 215 1.90 -4.28 9.33
C TYR A 215 3.08 -5.26 9.26
N LEU A 216 3.59 -5.72 10.39
CA LEU A 216 4.61 -6.77 10.42
C LEU A 216 4.06 -8.09 9.85
N ILE A 217 2.88 -8.50 10.29
CA ILE A 217 2.18 -9.69 9.75
C ILE A 217 1.94 -9.51 8.24
N ASN A 218 1.50 -8.31 7.83
CA ASN A 218 1.30 -7.98 6.42
C ASN A 218 2.61 -8.09 5.63
N ALA A 219 3.73 -7.60 6.17
CA ALA A 219 5.05 -7.67 5.53
C ALA A 219 5.52 -9.12 5.36
N VAL A 220 5.33 -9.97 6.38
CA VAL A 220 5.62 -11.41 6.31
C VAL A 220 4.81 -12.07 5.20
N ILE A 221 3.49 -11.88 5.18
CA ILE A 221 2.61 -12.51 4.20
C ILE A 221 2.91 -12.00 2.78
N ASN A 222 3.15 -10.69 2.63
CA ASN A 222 3.52 -10.10 1.33
C ASN A 222 4.88 -10.62 0.84
N GLY A 223 5.84 -10.79 1.74
CA GLY A 223 7.14 -11.36 1.41
C GLY A 223 7.05 -12.84 0.99
N LEU A 224 6.23 -13.63 1.68
CA LEU A 224 5.91 -15.00 1.27
C LEU A 224 5.23 -15.03 -0.09
N SER A 225 4.29 -14.13 -0.36
CA SER A 225 3.65 -13.99 -1.67
C SER A 225 4.68 -13.76 -2.77
N LEU A 226 5.62 -12.82 -2.57
CA LEU A 226 6.69 -12.56 -3.53
C LEU A 226 7.61 -13.78 -3.71
N PHE A 227 7.98 -14.46 -2.62
CA PHE A 227 8.77 -15.69 -2.69
C PHE A 227 8.07 -16.76 -3.54
N PHE A 228 6.77 -16.96 -3.36
CA PHE A 228 6.03 -17.95 -4.16
C PHE A 228 5.83 -17.51 -5.62
N ILE A 229 5.76 -16.21 -5.92
CA ILE A 229 5.84 -15.76 -7.32
C ILE A 229 7.22 -16.14 -7.90
N ALA A 230 8.30 -15.85 -7.18
CA ALA A 230 9.64 -16.22 -7.63
C ALA A 230 9.81 -17.72 -7.82
N LYS A 231 9.28 -18.53 -6.90
CA LYS A 231 9.29 -20.00 -7.01
C LYS A 231 8.36 -20.52 -8.11
N GLY A 232 7.33 -19.77 -8.48
CA GLY A 232 6.48 -20.05 -9.64
C GLY A 232 7.21 -19.83 -10.97
N VAL A 233 8.18 -18.91 -10.99
CA VAL A 233 9.06 -18.63 -12.15
C VAL A 233 10.25 -19.58 -12.17
N ASP A 234 10.85 -19.84 -11.01
CA ASP A 234 11.97 -20.77 -10.82
C ASP A 234 11.63 -21.80 -9.72
N PRO A 235 11.08 -22.95 -10.08
CA PRO A 235 10.76 -24.01 -9.10
C PRO A 235 11.98 -24.55 -8.35
N THR A 236 13.21 -24.34 -8.85
CA THR A 236 14.46 -24.78 -8.21
C THR A 236 14.90 -23.85 -7.07
N LEU A 237 14.33 -22.63 -6.96
CA LEU A 237 14.65 -21.67 -5.91
C LEU A 237 14.50 -22.29 -4.52
N ALA A 238 15.59 -22.33 -3.75
CA ALA A 238 15.60 -22.98 -2.44
C ALA A 238 14.74 -22.22 -1.41
N TYR A 239 14.06 -22.95 -0.54
CA TYR A 239 13.24 -22.37 0.55
C TYR A 239 14.07 -21.57 1.57
N SER A 240 15.38 -21.81 1.68
CA SER A 240 16.30 -21.00 2.48
C SER A 240 16.32 -19.52 2.08
N ASN A 241 15.85 -19.18 0.87
CA ASN A 241 15.74 -17.81 0.37
C ASN A 241 14.50 -17.06 0.86
N ILE A 242 13.60 -17.70 1.63
CA ILE A 242 12.36 -17.06 2.11
C ILE A 242 12.65 -15.77 2.87
N ALA A 243 13.56 -15.82 3.87
CA ALA A 243 13.87 -14.64 4.67
C ALA A 243 14.44 -13.49 3.82
N PHE A 244 15.32 -13.81 2.87
CA PHE A 244 15.85 -12.83 1.93
C PHE A 244 14.76 -12.21 1.05
N ALA A 245 13.86 -13.04 0.48
CA ALA A 245 12.74 -12.57 -0.34
C ALA A 245 11.77 -11.67 0.46
N MET A 246 11.51 -12.01 1.73
CA MET A 246 10.69 -11.20 2.64
C MET A 246 11.36 -9.84 2.91
N GLY A 247 12.68 -9.82 3.15
CA GLY A 247 13.45 -8.60 3.28
C GLY A 247 13.41 -7.74 2.02
N ALA A 248 13.65 -8.37 0.86
CA ALA A 248 13.59 -7.70 -0.44
C ALA A 248 12.22 -7.11 -0.75
N ALA A 249 11.13 -7.85 -0.51
CA ALA A 249 9.76 -7.38 -0.69
C ALA A 249 9.45 -6.15 0.18
N SER A 250 9.86 -6.21 1.46
CA SER A 250 9.60 -5.16 2.43
C SER A 250 10.43 -3.91 2.15
N LEU A 251 11.71 -4.06 1.79
CA LEU A 251 12.56 -2.94 1.40
C LEU A 251 12.02 -2.23 0.16
N ALA A 252 11.70 -3.01 -0.89
CA ALA A 252 11.11 -2.48 -2.12
C ALA A 252 9.77 -1.79 -1.86
N GLY A 253 8.94 -2.35 -0.97
CA GLY A 253 7.68 -1.76 -0.55
C GLY A 253 7.85 -0.43 0.19
N ALA A 254 8.71 -0.38 1.20
CA ALA A 254 9.00 0.85 1.96
C ALA A 254 9.59 1.94 1.07
N ALA A 255 10.59 1.61 0.25
CA ALA A 255 11.21 2.56 -0.68
C ALA A 255 10.21 3.09 -1.71
N SER A 256 9.31 2.24 -2.22
CA SER A 256 8.27 2.68 -3.17
C SER A 256 7.28 3.66 -2.56
N MET A 257 6.97 3.54 -1.27
CA MET A 257 6.10 4.49 -0.56
C MET A 257 6.79 5.83 -0.30
N LEU A 258 8.10 5.81 -0.09
CA LEU A 258 8.92 7.03 0.05
C LEU A 258 9.10 7.77 -1.28
N ALA A 259 9.06 7.05 -2.40
CA ALA A 259 9.13 7.60 -3.75
C ALA A 259 7.80 8.24 -4.18
N VAL A 260 7.38 9.29 -3.50
CA VAL A 260 6.08 9.99 -3.70
C VAL A 260 5.87 10.47 -5.14
N PHE A 261 6.98 10.74 -5.86
CA PHE A 261 6.96 11.17 -7.27
C PHE A 261 6.65 10.03 -8.26
N ALA A 262 6.85 8.78 -7.84
CA ALA A 262 6.66 7.62 -8.72
C ALA A 262 5.25 7.01 -8.54
N PRO A 263 4.42 6.92 -9.61
CA PRO A 263 3.09 6.33 -9.52
C PRO A 263 3.20 4.88 -9.02
N SER A 264 2.55 4.57 -7.88
CA SER A 264 2.63 3.23 -7.27
C SER A 264 4.07 2.72 -7.05
N GLY A 265 5.05 3.64 -6.88
CA GLY A 265 6.47 3.28 -6.73
C GLY A 265 7.13 2.70 -7.99
N LEU A 266 6.60 3.01 -9.18
CA LEU A 266 7.08 2.48 -10.46
C LEU A 266 8.58 2.79 -10.64
N GLY A 267 9.34 1.80 -11.05
CA GLY A 267 10.79 1.87 -11.22
C GLY A 267 11.56 1.63 -9.93
N VAL A 268 11.15 2.23 -8.81
CA VAL A 268 11.86 2.07 -7.52
C VAL A 268 11.67 0.67 -6.95
N ARG A 269 10.43 0.20 -6.88
CA ARG A 269 10.11 -1.14 -6.39
C ARG A 269 10.73 -2.21 -7.27
N GLU A 270 10.55 -2.08 -8.56
CA GLU A 270 11.05 -3.01 -9.56
C GLU A 270 12.59 -3.04 -9.59
N GLY A 271 13.25 -1.89 -9.49
CA GLY A 271 14.71 -1.80 -9.43
C GLY A 271 15.28 -2.52 -8.21
N ILE A 272 14.73 -2.27 -7.02
CA ILE A 272 15.18 -2.94 -5.79
C ILE A 272 14.93 -4.45 -5.87
N GLN A 273 13.77 -4.88 -6.36
CA GLN A 273 13.46 -6.29 -6.53
C GLN A 273 14.43 -6.95 -7.50
N LEU A 274 14.67 -6.35 -8.67
CA LEU A 274 15.59 -6.88 -9.66
C LEU A 274 17.01 -7.05 -9.09
N VAL A 275 17.54 -6.02 -8.44
CA VAL A 275 18.89 -6.06 -7.85
C VAL A 275 18.99 -7.17 -6.80
N LEU A 276 18.05 -7.23 -5.85
CA LEU A 276 18.12 -8.21 -4.78
C LEU A 276 17.86 -9.63 -5.28
N PHE A 277 16.87 -9.85 -6.14
CA PHE A 277 16.61 -11.20 -6.68
C PHE A 277 17.74 -11.69 -7.58
N SER A 278 18.50 -10.80 -8.24
CA SER A 278 19.70 -11.20 -9.00
C SER A 278 20.83 -11.76 -8.13
N LEU A 279 20.72 -11.65 -6.79
CA LEU A 279 21.66 -12.30 -5.85
C LEU A 279 21.26 -13.76 -5.52
N ILE A 280 20.04 -14.18 -5.86
CA ILE A 280 19.51 -15.51 -5.51
C ILE A 280 19.06 -16.33 -6.71
N MET A 281 19.03 -15.74 -7.91
CA MET A 281 18.67 -16.39 -9.16
C MET A 281 19.33 -15.69 -10.36
N PRO A 282 19.37 -16.32 -11.56
CA PRO A 282 19.81 -15.68 -12.79
C PRO A 282 19.08 -14.36 -13.06
N LYS A 283 19.80 -13.35 -13.57
CA LYS A 283 19.28 -11.99 -13.79
C LYS A 283 18.03 -11.96 -14.67
N GLU A 284 17.97 -12.86 -15.66
CA GLU A 284 16.83 -13.00 -16.58
C GLU A 284 15.58 -13.45 -15.83
N LEU A 285 15.72 -14.43 -14.92
CA LEU A 285 14.61 -14.89 -14.07
C LEU A 285 14.23 -13.84 -13.02
N ALA A 286 15.20 -13.12 -12.43
CA ALA A 286 14.92 -12.01 -11.53
C ALA A 286 14.12 -10.88 -12.21
N LEU A 287 14.46 -10.58 -13.49
CA LEU A 287 13.67 -9.65 -14.30
C LEU A 287 12.24 -10.17 -14.53
N ALA A 288 12.12 -11.46 -14.90
CA ALA A 288 10.81 -12.09 -15.09
C ALA A 288 9.96 -12.03 -13.81
N VAL A 289 10.54 -12.38 -12.65
CA VAL A 289 9.87 -12.26 -11.33
C VAL A 289 9.38 -10.84 -11.08
N THR A 290 10.21 -9.85 -11.37
CA THR A 290 9.88 -8.43 -11.16
C THR A 290 8.68 -8.02 -12.01
N VAL A 291 8.68 -8.35 -13.29
CA VAL A 291 7.59 -8.04 -14.24
C VAL A 291 6.32 -8.80 -13.87
N ILE A 292 6.42 -10.12 -13.63
CA ILE A 292 5.27 -10.95 -13.24
C ILE A 292 4.67 -10.45 -11.93
N THR A 293 5.49 -10.13 -10.93
CA THR A 293 5.01 -9.58 -9.65
C THR A 293 4.18 -8.32 -9.86
N ARG A 294 4.59 -7.46 -10.78
CA ARG A 294 3.85 -6.23 -11.08
C ARG A 294 2.50 -6.52 -11.73
N LEU A 295 2.50 -7.30 -12.79
CA LEU A 295 1.27 -7.69 -13.49
C LEU A 295 0.31 -8.42 -12.55
N TRP A 296 0.85 -9.34 -11.75
CA TRP A 296 0.09 -10.10 -10.77
C TRP A 296 -0.55 -9.20 -9.71
N SER A 297 0.23 -8.24 -9.19
CA SER A 297 -0.28 -7.28 -8.21
C SER A 297 -1.46 -6.46 -8.76
N VAL A 298 -1.39 -6.04 -10.04
CA VAL A 298 -2.50 -5.35 -10.72
C VAL A 298 -3.73 -6.25 -10.78
N GLY A 299 -3.57 -7.50 -11.22
CA GLY A 299 -4.67 -8.48 -11.28
C GLY A 299 -5.33 -8.71 -9.92
N ILE A 300 -4.52 -8.89 -8.87
CA ILE A 300 -5.01 -9.06 -7.49
C ILE A 300 -5.74 -7.81 -6.99
N ASP A 301 -5.29 -6.61 -7.33
CA ASP A 301 -5.97 -5.38 -6.94
C ASP A 301 -7.37 -5.26 -7.58
N PHE A 302 -7.53 -5.72 -8.84
CA PHE A 302 -8.86 -5.83 -9.47
C PHE A 302 -9.74 -6.90 -8.82
N VAL A 303 -9.18 -8.06 -8.49
CA VAL A 303 -9.90 -9.12 -7.76
C VAL A 303 -10.34 -8.60 -6.38
N PHE A 304 -9.45 -7.95 -5.64
CA PHE A 304 -9.76 -7.32 -4.35
C PHE A 304 -10.88 -6.29 -4.47
N PHE A 305 -10.82 -5.41 -5.49
CA PHE A 305 -11.88 -4.44 -5.76
C PHE A 305 -13.22 -5.10 -6.04
N GLY A 306 -13.25 -6.12 -6.92
CA GLY A 306 -14.45 -6.85 -7.29
C GLY A 306 -15.09 -7.58 -6.09
N LEU A 307 -14.28 -8.35 -5.34
CA LEU A 307 -14.74 -9.07 -4.15
C LEU A 307 -15.23 -8.10 -3.06
N SER A 308 -14.52 -6.99 -2.85
CA SER A 308 -14.95 -5.98 -1.87
C SER A 308 -16.27 -5.32 -2.26
N ARG A 309 -16.53 -5.14 -3.56
CA ARG A 309 -17.83 -4.66 -4.06
C ARG A 309 -18.95 -5.67 -3.80
N LEU A 310 -18.68 -6.96 -3.99
CA LEU A 310 -19.64 -8.03 -3.70
C LEU A 310 -19.96 -8.12 -2.20
N ILE A 311 -18.94 -8.01 -1.32
CA ILE A 311 -19.09 -8.01 0.14
C ILE A 311 -19.93 -6.82 0.62
N ALA A 312 -19.71 -5.65 0.02
CA ALA A 312 -20.46 -4.43 0.35
C ALA A 312 -21.96 -4.53 0.00
N GLY A 313 -22.31 -5.35 -0.99
CA GLY A 313 -23.69 -5.70 -1.35
C GLY A 313 -24.57 -4.51 -1.74
N LYS A 314 -25.89 -4.75 -1.70
CA LYS A 314 -26.93 -3.75 -2.04
C LYS A 314 -26.93 -2.49 -1.16
N ALA A 315 -26.30 -2.54 0.02
CA ALA A 315 -26.20 -1.40 0.94
C ALA A 315 -25.41 -0.20 0.37
N VAL A 316 -24.52 -0.45 -0.57
CA VAL A 316 -23.78 0.62 -1.27
C VAL A 316 -24.59 1.19 -2.44
N ALA A 317 -25.34 0.35 -3.15
CA ALA A 317 -26.20 0.76 -4.25
C ALA A 317 -27.33 1.69 -3.76
N ALA A 318 -28.01 1.32 -2.68
CA ALA A 318 -29.12 2.11 -2.13
C ALA A 318 -28.69 3.52 -1.69
N LYS A 319 -27.54 3.66 -0.99
CA LYS A 319 -27.06 4.99 -0.56
C LYS A 319 -26.53 5.86 -1.70
N SER A 320 -26.00 5.28 -2.77
CA SER A 320 -25.58 6.04 -3.95
C SER A 320 -26.80 6.56 -4.73
N ASP A 321 -27.90 5.81 -4.75
CA ASP A 321 -29.15 6.19 -5.40
C ASP A 321 -29.92 7.24 -4.61
N GLU A 322 -29.95 7.14 -3.26
CA GLU A 322 -30.51 8.19 -2.39
C GLU A 322 -29.72 9.50 -2.49
N ALA A 323 -28.39 9.44 -2.49
CA ALA A 323 -27.55 10.62 -2.66
C ALA A 323 -27.69 11.25 -4.07
N MET A 324 -28.01 10.47 -5.09
CA MET A 324 -28.33 10.98 -6.43
C MET A 324 -29.74 11.55 -6.53
N SER A 325 -30.72 10.98 -5.85
CA SER A 325 -32.09 11.49 -5.86
C SER A 325 -32.23 12.81 -5.08
N GLN A 326 -31.55 12.94 -3.93
CA GLN A 326 -31.51 14.20 -3.15
C GLN A 326 -30.75 15.35 -3.86
N ARG A 327 -30.03 15.07 -4.95
CA ARG A 327 -29.35 16.08 -5.77
C ARG A 327 -30.19 16.49 -7.00
N ARG A 328 -31.32 15.83 -7.26
CA ARG A 328 -32.24 16.15 -8.34
C ARG A 328 -33.45 17.00 -7.89
N THR A 329 -33.64 17.10 -6.60
CA THR A 329 -34.58 18.04 -5.95
C THR A 329 -33.80 19.25 -5.42
#